data_6b4f4fc2661fe521dd2cab34b6900dfd
#
_entry.id   6b4f4fc2661fe521dd2cab34b6900dfd
#
_cell.length_a   1.000
_cell.length_b   1.000
_cell.length_c   1.000
_cell.angle_alpha   90.00
_cell.angle_beta   90.00
_cell.angle_gamma   90.00
#
_symmetry.space_group_name_H-M   'P 1'
#
loop_
_entity.id
_entity.type
_entity.pdbx_description
1 polymer ?
#
loop_
_entity_poly.entity_id
_entity_poly.type
_entity_poly.pdbx_seq_one_letter_code
_entity_poly.pdbx_strand_id
1 'polypeptide(L)'
;MAEINVNEMIDGYVAKAQKALDEFMALNQEQIDAIVKAMTLAGLDKHMELAKMAVEETGRGVYEDKITKNMFATEYVYHSIKNEKTVGVIAENDLEDYEIIAEPVGVVCGVTPVTNPFLSILSPLFP
;
A
#
# COMPACT_ATOMS: atom_id res chain seq x y z
N MET A 1 28.93 -7.65 -17.81
CA MET A 1 27.58 -7.46 -17.26
C MET A 1 26.76 -6.82 -18.38
N ALA A 2 25.62 -7.41 -18.74
CA ALA A 2 24.74 -6.79 -19.73
C ALA A 2 24.28 -5.42 -19.21
N GLU A 3 24.39 -4.39 -20.03
CA GLU A 3 23.93 -3.03 -19.69
C GLU A 3 22.41 -3.09 -19.56
N ILE A 4 21.89 -2.83 -18.37
CA ILE A 4 20.44 -2.84 -18.12
C ILE A 4 19.86 -1.61 -18.80
N ASN A 5 19.00 -1.82 -19.79
CA ASN A 5 18.20 -0.74 -20.36
C ASN A 5 17.10 -0.34 -19.36
N VAL A 6 17.34 0.75 -18.65
CA VAL A 6 16.45 1.23 -17.58
C VAL A 6 15.06 1.57 -18.12
N ASN A 7 14.96 2.11 -19.34
CA ASN A 7 13.67 2.46 -19.95
C ASN A 7 12.83 1.20 -20.19
N GLU A 8 13.40 0.17 -20.81
CA GLU A 8 12.69 -1.10 -21.04
C GLU A 8 12.26 -1.78 -19.73
N MET A 9 13.10 -1.69 -18.71
CA MET A 9 12.77 -2.23 -17.40
C MET A 9 11.57 -1.50 -16.77
N ILE A 10 11.57 -0.16 -16.78
CA ILE A 10 10.48 0.66 -16.25
C ILE A 10 9.20 0.47 -17.06
N ASP A 11 9.28 0.49 -18.40
CA ASP A 11 8.13 0.24 -19.28
C ASP A 11 7.50 -1.13 -18.99
N GLY A 12 8.34 -2.14 -18.73
CA GLY A 12 7.87 -3.46 -18.32
C GLY A 12 7.12 -3.48 -16.99
N TYR A 13 7.56 -2.70 -15.99
CA TYR A 13 6.84 -2.56 -14.72
C TYR A 13 5.52 -1.80 -14.89
N VAL A 14 5.52 -0.71 -15.65
CA VAL A 14 4.30 0.06 -15.93
C VAL A 14 3.26 -0.78 -16.66
N ALA A 15 3.66 -1.55 -17.67
CA ALA A 15 2.75 -2.43 -18.40
C ALA A 15 2.13 -3.51 -17.50
N LYS A 16 2.91 -4.09 -16.57
CA LYS A 16 2.38 -5.06 -15.59
C LYS A 16 1.41 -4.39 -14.61
N ALA A 17 1.75 -3.19 -14.13
CA ALA A 17 0.91 -2.45 -13.20
C ALA A 17 -0.41 -2.02 -13.86
N GLN A 18 -0.37 -1.59 -15.12
CA GLN A 18 -1.58 -1.25 -15.87
C GLN A 18 -2.52 -2.44 -16.05
N LYS A 19 -1.98 -3.62 -16.39
CA LYS A 19 -2.79 -4.84 -16.46
C LYS A 19 -3.38 -5.22 -15.10
N ALA A 20 -2.60 -5.09 -14.02
CA ALA A 20 -3.07 -5.36 -12.67
C ALA A 20 -4.18 -4.37 -12.25
N LEU A 21 -4.11 -3.11 -12.67
CA LEU A 21 -5.15 -2.11 -12.43
C LEU A 21 -6.48 -2.53 -13.05
N ASP A 22 -6.48 -3.02 -14.28
CA ASP A 22 -7.71 -3.49 -14.96
C ASP A 22 -8.38 -4.64 -14.16
N GLU A 23 -7.57 -5.57 -13.63
CA GLU A 23 -8.05 -6.65 -12.79
C GLU A 23 -8.55 -6.13 -11.42
N PHE A 24 -7.85 -5.15 -10.84
CA PHE A 24 -8.17 -4.55 -9.54
C PHE A 24 -9.49 -3.77 -9.58
N MET A 25 -9.76 -3.04 -10.64
CA MET A 25 -11.00 -2.28 -10.82
C MET A 25 -12.28 -3.16 -10.84
N ALA A 26 -12.14 -4.45 -11.11
CA ALA A 26 -13.26 -5.39 -11.09
C ALA A 26 -13.59 -5.95 -9.68
N LEU A 27 -12.77 -5.64 -8.67
CA LEU A 27 -12.96 -6.14 -7.32
C LEU A 27 -14.06 -5.37 -6.57
N ASN A 28 -14.80 -6.09 -5.75
CA ASN A 28 -15.80 -5.49 -4.85
C ASN A 28 -15.18 -5.15 -3.47
N GLN A 29 -15.93 -4.45 -2.62
CA GLN A 29 -15.48 -4.00 -1.30
C GLN A 29 -14.98 -5.17 -0.43
N GLU A 30 -15.71 -6.29 -0.40
CA GLU A 30 -15.34 -7.45 0.43
C GLU A 30 -13.99 -8.05 0.01
N GLN A 31 -13.72 -8.09 -1.29
CA GLN A 31 -12.45 -8.56 -1.84
C GLN A 31 -11.31 -7.60 -1.50
N ILE A 32 -11.52 -6.30 -1.60
CA ILE A 32 -10.54 -5.28 -1.21
C ILE A 32 -10.24 -5.37 0.28
N ASP A 33 -11.25 -5.46 1.14
CA ASP A 33 -11.09 -5.58 2.59
C ASP A 33 -10.29 -6.86 2.95
N ALA A 34 -10.55 -7.97 2.26
CA ALA A 34 -9.81 -9.21 2.46
C ALA A 34 -8.32 -9.07 2.06
N ILE A 35 -8.03 -8.37 0.95
CA ILE A 35 -6.66 -8.09 0.48
C ILE A 35 -5.94 -7.22 1.51
N VAL A 36 -6.53 -6.09 1.91
CA VAL A 36 -5.93 -5.16 2.87
C VAL A 36 -5.65 -5.85 4.20
N LYS A 37 -6.59 -6.66 4.69
CA LYS A 37 -6.40 -7.47 5.89
C LYS A 37 -5.25 -8.47 5.75
N ALA A 38 -5.16 -9.20 4.64
CA ALA A 38 -4.10 -10.17 4.40
C ALA A 38 -2.72 -9.52 4.35
N MET A 39 -2.62 -8.36 3.71
CA MET A 39 -1.38 -7.57 3.64
C MET A 39 -0.95 -7.06 5.02
N THR A 40 -1.90 -6.55 5.81
CA THR A 40 -1.65 -6.11 7.19
C THR A 40 -1.11 -7.25 8.05
N LEU A 41 -1.72 -8.41 8.00
CA LEU A 41 -1.27 -9.59 8.75
C LEU A 41 0.11 -10.06 8.32
N ALA A 42 0.39 -10.09 7.01
CA ALA A 42 1.71 -10.45 6.49
C ALA A 42 2.79 -9.46 6.95
N GLY A 43 2.49 -8.16 6.91
CA GLY A 43 3.38 -7.11 7.40
C GLY A 43 3.61 -7.21 8.92
N LEU A 44 2.57 -7.48 9.69
CA LEU A 44 2.66 -7.64 11.13
C LEU A 44 3.47 -8.90 11.51
N ASP A 45 3.29 -10.00 10.79
CA ASP A 45 4.10 -11.23 10.99
C ASP A 45 5.61 -10.96 10.83
N LYS A 46 5.97 -10.08 9.90
CA LYS A 46 7.37 -9.77 9.55
C LYS A 46 7.92 -8.47 10.15
N HIS A 47 7.17 -7.77 10.99
CA HIS A 47 7.53 -6.43 11.46
C HIS A 47 8.90 -6.35 12.16
N MET A 48 9.27 -7.38 12.96
CA MET A 48 10.56 -7.43 13.65
C MET A 48 11.71 -7.74 12.69
N GLU A 49 11.54 -8.71 11.80
CA GLU A 49 12.53 -9.08 10.79
C GLU A 49 12.83 -7.89 9.86
N LEU A 50 11.78 -7.23 9.37
CA LEU A 50 11.91 -6.05 8.50
C LEU A 50 12.53 -4.85 9.22
N ALA A 51 12.26 -4.66 10.52
CA ALA A 51 12.91 -3.64 11.32
C ALA A 51 14.43 -3.89 11.43
N LYS A 52 14.83 -5.13 11.66
CA LYS A 52 16.24 -5.54 11.72
C LYS A 52 16.95 -5.31 10.39
N MET A 53 16.37 -5.80 9.29
CA MET A 53 16.90 -5.62 7.94
C MET A 53 17.09 -4.14 7.60
N ALA A 54 16.12 -3.29 7.93
CA ALA A 54 16.18 -1.87 7.66
C ALA A 54 17.31 -1.16 8.42
N VAL A 55 17.60 -1.55 9.67
CA VAL A 55 18.74 -1.00 10.42
C VAL A 55 20.06 -1.49 9.85
N GLU A 56 20.17 -2.77 9.53
CA GLU A 56 21.39 -3.37 8.97
C GLU A 56 21.74 -2.79 7.60
N GLU A 57 20.75 -2.61 6.72
CA GLU A 57 20.95 -2.06 5.37
C GLU A 57 21.29 -0.57 5.37
N THR A 58 20.60 0.20 6.19
CA THR A 58 20.69 1.68 6.13
C THR A 58 21.65 2.28 7.14
N GLY A 59 22.00 1.54 8.20
CA GLY A 59 22.74 2.06 9.35
C GLY A 59 22.00 3.17 10.12
N ARG A 60 20.67 3.30 9.94
CA ARG A 60 19.87 4.40 10.49
C ARG A 60 18.76 3.90 11.40
N GLY A 61 18.61 4.60 12.51
CA GLY A 61 17.54 4.38 13.50
C GLY A 61 17.88 3.31 14.52
N VAL A 62 16.97 3.14 15.46
CA VAL A 62 17.04 2.16 16.55
C VAL A 62 16.09 1.01 16.23
N TYR A 63 16.51 -0.19 16.45
CA TYR A 63 15.76 -1.41 16.11
C TYR A 63 14.38 -1.46 16.78
N GLU A 64 14.33 -1.17 18.06
CA GLU A 64 13.11 -1.19 18.86
C GLU A 64 12.09 -0.14 18.38
N ASP A 65 12.58 1.05 18.02
CA ASP A 65 11.73 2.12 17.48
C ASP A 65 11.19 1.73 16.09
N LYS A 66 11.98 1.03 15.28
CA LYS A 66 11.52 0.54 13.96
C LYS A 66 10.48 -0.57 14.09
N ILE A 67 10.58 -1.43 15.11
CA ILE A 67 9.53 -2.41 15.44
C ILE A 67 8.22 -1.67 15.72
N THR A 68 8.25 -0.68 16.60
CA THR A 68 7.07 0.13 16.95
C THR A 68 6.48 0.85 15.74
N LYS A 69 7.31 1.41 14.87
CA LYS A 69 6.88 2.03 13.63
C LYS A 69 6.21 1.04 12.67
N ASN A 70 6.77 -0.15 12.54
CA ASN A 70 6.20 -1.19 11.67
C ASN A 70 4.85 -1.69 12.21
N MET A 71 4.70 -1.82 13.53
CA MET A 71 3.41 -2.13 14.16
C MET A 71 2.39 -1.02 13.91
N PHE A 72 2.81 0.23 14.07
CA PHE A 72 1.94 1.38 13.76
C PHE A 72 1.46 1.35 12.31
N ALA A 73 2.38 1.14 11.37
CA ALA A 73 2.09 1.10 9.94
C ALA A 73 1.16 -0.06 9.52
N THR A 74 1.10 -1.12 10.28
CA THR A 74 0.25 -2.30 10.03
C THR A 74 -1.02 -2.25 10.87
N GLU A 75 -0.91 -2.56 12.13
CA GLU A 75 -2.06 -2.76 13.03
C GLU A 75 -2.87 -1.49 13.25
N TYR A 76 -2.21 -0.38 13.62
CA TYR A 76 -2.92 0.86 13.96
C TYR A 76 -3.56 1.49 12.74
N VAL A 77 -2.84 1.56 11.62
CA VAL A 77 -3.39 2.09 10.36
C VAL A 77 -4.55 1.23 9.88
N TYR A 78 -4.42 -0.08 9.88
CA TYR A 78 -5.52 -0.99 9.51
C TYR A 78 -6.76 -0.76 10.37
N HIS A 79 -6.60 -0.63 11.69
CA HIS A 79 -7.73 -0.39 12.58
C HIS A 79 -8.44 0.94 12.33
N SER A 80 -7.74 1.94 11.84
CA SER A 80 -8.33 3.24 11.51
C SER A 80 -9.13 3.24 10.20
N ILE A 81 -8.77 2.37 9.23
CA ILE A 81 -9.35 2.38 7.88
C ILE A 81 -10.27 1.20 7.56
N LYS A 82 -10.24 0.12 8.33
CA LYS A 82 -10.91 -1.16 8.02
C LYS A 82 -12.43 -1.08 7.82
N ASN A 83 -13.06 0.03 8.18
CA ASN A 83 -14.51 0.25 8.03
C ASN A 83 -14.81 1.31 6.95
N GLU A 84 -13.80 1.84 6.28
CA GLU A 84 -13.99 2.82 5.22
C GLU A 84 -14.52 2.17 3.95
N LYS A 85 -15.49 2.82 3.33
CA LYS A 85 -15.95 2.42 2.00
C LYS A 85 -14.99 2.97 0.95
N THR A 86 -14.49 2.10 0.09
CA THR A 86 -13.46 2.43 -0.91
C THR A 86 -13.81 1.95 -2.32
N VAL A 87 -15.02 1.39 -2.51
CA VAL A 87 -15.50 0.88 -3.79
C VAL A 87 -16.94 1.33 -4.02
N GLY A 88 -17.20 1.86 -5.20
CA GLY A 88 -18.54 2.29 -5.62
C GLY A 88 -19.01 3.55 -4.89
N VAL A 89 -20.32 3.69 -4.71
CA VAL A 89 -20.91 4.87 -4.05
C VAL A 89 -20.58 4.86 -2.56
N ILE A 90 -19.81 5.85 -2.11
CA ILE A 90 -19.36 6.01 -0.73
C ILE A 90 -20.17 7.03 0.08
N ALA A 91 -20.81 7.98 -0.60
CA ALA A 91 -21.73 8.93 0.01
C ALA A 91 -22.77 9.40 -1.02
N GLU A 92 -23.96 9.72 -0.53
CA GLU A 92 -25.08 10.29 -1.31
C GLU A 92 -25.62 11.51 -0.58
N ASN A 93 -26.05 12.53 -1.32
CA ASN A 93 -26.69 13.72 -0.78
C ASN A 93 -27.91 14.10 -1.62
N ASP A 94 -29.07 13.67 -1.18
CA ASP A 94 -30.35 13.91 -1.86
C ASP A 94 -30.77 15.40 -1.92
N LEU A 95 -30.25 16.23 -1.01
CA LEU A 95 -30.56 17.66 -0.95
C LEU A 95 -29.80 18.45 -2.00
N GLU A 96 -28.61 18.05 -2.32
CA GLU A 96 -27.70 18.69 -3.28
C GLU A 96 -27.57 17.91 -4.59
N ASP A 97 -28.28 16.78 -4.69
CA ASP A 97 -28.36 15.91 -5.88
C ASP A 97 -26.99 15.47 -6.40
N TYR A 98 -26.14 14.90 -5.50
CA TYR A 98 -24.86 14.31 -5.89
C TYR A 98 -24.56 13.00 -5.18
N GLU A 99 -23.76 12.18 -5.82
CA GLU A 99 -23.12 10.96 -5.28
C GLU A 99 -21.60 11.09 -5.31
N ILE A 100 -20.93 10.55 -4.29
CA ILE A 100 -19.47 10.42 -4.26
C ILE A 100 -19.13 8.96 -4.56
N ILE A 101 -18.39 8.74 -5.63
CA ILE A 101 -17.99 7.41 -6.07
C ILE A 101 -16.49 7.25 -5.84
N ALA A 102 -16.09 6.18 -5.13
CA ALA A 102 -14.68 5.84 -4.96
C ALA A 102 -14.18 4.98 -6.12
N GLU A 103 -13.08 5.40 -6.73
CA GLU A 103 -12.40 4.67 -7.79
C GLU A 103 -10.88 4.68 -7.56
N PRO A 104 -10.14 3.66 -8.03
CA PRO A 104 -8.69 3.65 -7.96
C PRO A 104 -8.07 4.86 -8.66
N VAL A 105 -7.07 5.49 -8.04
CA VAL A 105 -6.36 6.64 -8.63
C VAL A 105 -5.49 6.26 -9.84
N GLY A 106 -5.30 4.98 -10.10
CA GLY A 106 -4.48 4.46 -11.19
C GLY A 106 -3.14 3.91 -10.71
N VAL A 107 -2.18 3.80 -11.63
CA VAL A 107 -0.82 3.33 -11.33
C VAL A 107 -0.03 4.43 -10.65
N VAL A 108 0.52 4.12 -9.48
CA VAL A 108 1.29 5.05 -8.64
C VAL A 108 2.76 4.64 -8.63
N CYS A 109 3.66 5.61 -8.74
CA CYS A 109 5.09 5.41 -8.54
C CYS A 109 5.48 5.82 -7.12
N GLY A 110 5.84 4.83 -6.29
CA GLY A 110 6.30 5.05 -4.92
C GLY A 110 7.83 5.07 -4.82
N VAL A 111 8.39 6.17 -4.28
CA VAL A 111 9.82 6.26 -3.95
C VAL A 111 9.99 6.01 -2.47
N THR A 112 10.56 4.85 -2.11
CA THR A 112 10.71 4.42 -0.72
C THR A 112 11.87 5.14 -0.02
N PRO A 113 11.63 5.87 1.09
CA PRO A 113 12.69 6.52 1.84
C PRO A 113 13.47 5.52 2.71
N VAL A 114 14.78 5.77 2.92
CA VAL A 114 15.63 4.97 3.81
C VAL A 114 15.16 4.97 5.28
N THR A 115 14.46 6.01 5.69
CA THR A 115 14.01 6.16 7.09
C THR A 115 12.84 5.24 7.44
N ASN A 116 12.00 4.88 6.46
CA ASN A 116 10.76 4.14 6.69
C ASN A 116 10.37 3.27 5.48
N PRO A 117 11.23 2.35 5.05
CA PRO A 117 11.01 1.57 3.82
C PRO A 117 9.71 0.75 3.86
N PHE A 118 9.39 0.18 5.01
CA PHE A 118 8.22 -0.66 5.19
C PHE A 118 6.89 0.12 5.11
N LEU A 119 6.80 1.26 5.79
CA LEU A 119 5.60 2.10 5.76
C LEU A 119 5.26 2.58 4.34
N SER A 120 6.27 2.93 3.57
CA SER A 120 6.10 3.45 2.21
C SER A 120 5.60 2.41 1.21
N ILE A 121 5.80 1.12 1.49
CA ILE A 121 5.26 0.03 0.67
C ILE A 121 3.77 -0.17 0.97
N LEU A 122 3.36 -0.01 2.23
CA LEU A 122 1.98 -0.24 2.66
C LEU A 122 1.09 0.99 2.45
N SER A 123 1.60 2.21 2.64
CA SER A 123 0.77 3.42 2.62
C SER A 123 0.04 3.69 1.29
N PRO A 124 0.58 3.39 0.10
CA PRO A 124 -0.15 3.55 -1.16
C PRO A 124 -1.28 2.54 -1.37
N LEU A 125 -1.35 1.52 -0.52
CA LEU A 125 -2.33 0.44 -0.58
C LEU A 125 -3.52 0.69 0.36
N PHE A 126 -3.42 1.74 1.15
CA PHE A 126 -4.52 2.22 1.97
C PHE A 126 -5.24 3.35 1.22
N PRO A 127 -6.55 3.33 1.19
CA PRO A 127 -7.37 4.35 0.54
C PRO A 127 -7.22 5.75 1.17
#